data_f5c630068b6b515704045368d521e448
#
_entry.id   f5c630068b6b515704045368d521e448
#
_cell.length_a   1.000
_cell.length_b   1.000
_cell.length_c   1.000
_cell.angle_alpha   90.00
_cell.angle_beta   90.00
_cell.angle_gamma   90.00
#
_symmetry.space_group_name_H-M   'P 1'
#
loop_
_entity.id
_entity.type
_entity.pdbx_description
1 polymer ?
#
loop_
_entity_poly.entity_id
_entity_poly.type
_entity_poly.pdbx_seq_one_letter_code
_entity_poly.pdbx_strand_id
1 'polypeptide(L)'
;MNPISGRLPLLALLVLALSLPLRAEEKKVNAEGPQIAHMVYFALKDNSEASKKKLVESCKKYLDGHEGTVYFSVGILARQFDREVNVRDWDVALHLVFKNKAAHDRYQEHERHKKFIEENKDNWKKVRVFDAEVSK
;
A
#
# COMPACT_ATOMS: atom_id res chain seq x y z
N MET A 1 79.58 -16.02 -51.26
CA MET A 1 78.44 -16.93 -51.00
C MET A 1 77.74 -16.46 -49.75
N ASN A 2 76.62 -15.79 -49.93
CA ASN A 2 75.85 -15.20 -48.81
C ASN A 2 74.71 -16.11 -48.42
N PRO A 3 74.47 -16.39 -47.15
CA PRO A 3 73.19 -16.98 -46.73
C PRO A 3 72.15 -15.84 -46.42
N ILE A 4 71.04 -16.01 -47.01
CA ILE A 4 69.87 -15.14 -46.88
C ILE A 4 69.20 -15.38 -45.53
N SER A 5 69.17 -14.35 -44.65
CA SER A 5 68.42 -14.39 -43.42
C SER A 5 66.96 -14.04 -43.69
N GLY A 6 66.07 -15.06 -43.63
CA GLY A 6 64.64 -14.87 -43.64
C GLY A 6 64.14 -14.53 -42.27
N ARG A 7 63.67 -13.26 -42.09
CA ARG A 7 62.90 -12.83 -40.88
C ARG A 7 61.42 -13.12 -41.11
N LEU A 8 60.87 -14.05 -40.34
CA LEU A 8 59.41 -14.19 -40.23
C LEU A 8 58.83 -13.00 -39.44
N PRO A 9 57.76 -12.39 -39.88
CA PRO A 9 57.03 -11.43 -39.08
C PRO A 9 56.14 -12.15 -38.06
N LEU A 10 56.33 -11.81 -36.81
CA LEU A 10 55.50 -12.22 -35.68
C LEU A 10 54.11 -11.58 -35.82
N LEU A 11 53.12 -12.37 -36.20
CA LEU A 11 51.70 -11.90 -36.26
C LEU A 11 51.17 -11.81 -34.82
N ALA A 12 51.10 -10.61 -34.29
CA ALA A 12 50.49 -10.36 -33.01
C ALA A 12 48.96 -10.45 -33.16
N LEU A 13 48.39 -11.53 -32.65
CA LEU A 13 46.94 -11.71 -32.59
C LEU A 13 46.40 -10.82 -31.47
N LEU A 14 45.78 -9.67 -31.82
CA LEU A 14 45.12 -8.80 -30.90
C LEU A 14 43.73 -9.40 -30.56
N VAL A 15 43.65 -10.12 -29.44
CA VAL A 15 42.37 -10.62 -28.92
C VAL A 15 41.63 -9.42 -28.27
N LEU A 16 40.72 -8.82 -29.02
CA LEU A 16 39.81 -7.80 -28.51
C LEU A 16 38.78 -8.49 -27.65
N ALA A 17 38.98 -8.51 -26.33
CA ALA A 17 38.01 -8.98 -25.37
C ALA A 17 36.84 -7.99 -25.34
N LEU A 18 35.73 -8.32 -26.02
CA LEU A 18 34.48 -7.59 -25.92
C LEU A 18 33.89 -7.86 -24.52
N SER A 19 34.21 -7.02 -23.54
CA SER A 19 33.53 -6.98 -22.25
C SER A 19 32.14 -6.41 -22.45
N LEU A 20 31.17 -7.29 -22.68
CA LEU A 20 29.73 -6.91 -22.58
C LEU A 20 29.47 -6.54 -21.14
N PRO A 21 28.90 -5.34 -20.86
CA PRO A 21 28.44 -5.04 -19.52
C PRO A 21 27.30 -6.01 -19.20
N LEU A 22 27.49 -6.82 -18.18
CA LEU A 22 26.42 -7.61 -17.56
C LEU A 22 25.43 -6.58 -16.99
N ARG A 23 24.44 -6.21 -17.79
CA ARG A 23 23.31 -5.42 -17.34
C ARG A 23 22.55 -6.34 -16.39
N ALA A 24 22.76 -6.15 -15.09
CA ALA A 24 21.89 -6.72 -14.09
C ALA A 24 20.47 -6.25 -14.46
N GLU A 25 19.64 -7.18 -14.95
CA GLU A 25 18.19 -6.98 -14.96
C GLU A 25 17.80 -6.76 -13.51
N GLU A 26 17.65 -5.48 -13.13
CA GLU A 26 16.84 -5.15 -11.98
C GLU A 26 15.50 -5.85 -12.22
N LYS A 27 15.27 -6.94 -11.49
CA LYS A 27 13.93 -7.51 -11.32
C LYS A 27 13.08 -6.30 -10.91
N LYS A 28 12.32 -5.74 -11.85
CA LYS A 28 11.15 -4.94 -11.53
C LYS A 28 10.32 -5.84 -10.63
N VAL A 29 10.46 -5.64 -9.33
CA VAL A 29 9.52 -6.16 -8.35
C VAL A 29 8.19 -5.61 -8.84
N ASN A 30 7.37 -6.48 -9.43
CA ASN A 30 6.04 -6.12 -9.87
C ASN A 30 5.34 -5.53 -8.66
N ALA A 31 5.27 -4.20 -8.63
CA ALA A 31 4.49 -3.44 -7.64
C ALA A 31 2.97 -3.62 -7.88
N GLU A 32 2.60 -4.55 -8.74
CA GLU A 32 1.26 -4.86 -9.20
C GLU A 32 0.77 -6.18 -8.58
N GLY A 33 0.60 -6.16 -7.26
CA GLY A 33 -0.23 -7.16 -6.60
C GLY A 33 -1.72 -6.80 -6.73
N PRO A 34 -2.64 -7.65 -6.23
CA PRO A 34 -4.05 -7.33 -6.16
C PRO A 34 -4.28 -6.04 -5.36
N GLN A 35 -5.36 -5.34 -5.66
CA GLN A 35 -5.82 -4.24 -4.82
C GLN A 35 -6.19 -4.79 -3.44
N ILE A 36 -5.97 -4.00 -2.40
CA ILE A 36 -6.31 -4.36 -1.03
C ILE A 36 -7.47 -3.49 -0.57
N ALA A 37 -8.61 -4.11 -0.28
CA ALA A 37 -9.70 -3.47 0.45
C ALA A 37 -9.40 -3.52 1.95
N HIS A 38 -9.44 -2.37 2.59
CA HIS A 38 -9.22 -2.18 4.02
C HIS A 38 -10.47 -1.56 4.64
N MET A 39 -11.23 -2.35 5.38
CA MET A 39 -12.50 -1.96 5.96
C MET A 39 -12.39 -1.94 7.47
N VAL A 40 -12.70 -0.81 8.10
CA VAL A 40 -12.59 -0.64 9.54
C VAL A 40 -13.94 -0.23 10.13
N TYR A 41 -14.38 -0.92 11.16
CA TYR A 41 -15.63 -0.67 11.86
C TYR A 41 -15.34 -0.30 13.31
N PHE A 42 -15.77 0.89 13.72
CA PHE A 42 -15.57 1.44 15.05
C PHE A 42 -16.88 1.39 15.84
N ALA A 43 -16.84 0.76 17.01
CA ALA A 43 -17.86 0.99 18.06
C ALA A 43 -17.26 1.95 19.08
N LEU A 44 -18.00 2.99 19.44
CA LEU A 44 -17.55 4.06 20.31
C LEU A 44 -18.03 3.85 21.75
N LYS A 45 -17.26 4.34 22.73
CA LYS A 45 -17.67 4.43 24.15
C LYS A 45 -18.75 5.52 24.28
N ASP A 46 -18.46 6.72 23.83
CA ASP A 46 -19.45 7.76 23.59
C ASP A 46 -19.86 7.72 22.11
N ASN A 47 -21.05 7.20 21.85
CA ASN A 47 -21.60 7.05 20.50
C ASN A 47 -22.66 8.13 20.19
N SER A 48 -22.58 9.29 20.83
CA SER A 48 -23.39 10.46 20.49
C SER A 48 -23.19 10.87 19.02
N GLU A 49 -24.17 11.57 18.45
CA GLU A 49 -24.04 12.07 17.06
C GLU A 49 -22.84 13.01 16.91
N ALA A 50 -22.51 13.79 17.94
CA ALA A 50 -21.32 14.64 17.96
C ALA A 50 -20.04 13.84 17.89
N SER A 51 -19.91 12.76 18.65
CA SER A 51 -18.73 11.87 18.65
C SER A 51 -18.59 11.11 17.36
N LYS A 52 -19.68 10.62 16.76
CA LYS A 52 -19.65 9.99 15.42
C LYS A 52 -19.20 10.97 14.36
N LYS A 53 -19.77 12.19 14.35
CA LYS A 53 -19.36 13.25 13.41
C LYS A 53 -17.88 13.59 13.57
N LYS A 54 -17.39 13.74 14.81
CA LYS A 54 -15.96 14.00 15.09
C LYS A 54 -15.06 12.91 14.48
N LEU A 55 -15.40 11.63 14.66
CA LEU A 55 -14.61 10.53 14.09
C LEU A 55 -14.66 10.53 12.57
N VAL A 56 -15.83 10.76 11.95
CA VAL A 56 -15.97 10.88 10.50
C VAL A 56 -15.06 11.98 9.93
N GLU A 57 -15.09 13.18 10.55
CA GLU A 57 -14.23 14.28 10.09
C GLU A 57 -12.74 14.00 10.34
N SER A 58 -12.39 13.31 11.42
CA SER A 58 -11.02 12.85 11.67
C SER A 58 -10.54 11.86 10.61
N CYS A 59 -11.38 10.90 10.21
CA CYS A 59 -11.07 9.98 9.10
C CYS A 59 -10.80 10.75 7.81
N LYS A 60 -11.65 11.70 7.42
CA LYS A 60 -11.44 12.53 6.23
C LYS A 60 -10.14 13.32 6.31
N LYS A 61 -9.85 13.92 7.45
CA LYS A 61 -8.65 14.75 7.66
C LYS A 61 -7.35 13.97 7.54
N TYR A 62 -7.30 12.79 8.14
CA TYR A 62 -6.06 12.06 8.32
C TYR A 62 -5.89 10.87 7.37
N LEU A 63 -6.98 10.25 6.94
CA LEU A 63 -6.92 8.96 6.25
C LEU A 63 -7.25 9.03 4.76
N ASP A 64 -7.81 10.15 4.29
CA ASP A 64 -8.03 10.37 2.86
C ASP A 64 -6.76 10.84 2.15
N GLY A 65 -6.64 10.54 0.86
CA GLY A 65 -5.59 11.07 -0.02
C GLY A 65 -4.18 10.55 0.25
N HIS A 66 -4.02 9.36 0.82
CA HIS A 66 -2.71 8.70 0.90
C HIS A 66 -2.27 8.17 -0.47
N GLU A 67 -0.97 8.20 -0.72
CA GLU A 67 -0.41 7.69 -1.97
C GLU A 67 -0.78 6.22 -2.20
N GLY A 68 -1.36 5.95 -3.37
CA GLY A 68 -1.82 4.62 -3.75
C GLY A 68 -3.20 4.23 -3.25
N THR A 69 -3.94 5.14 -2.60
CA THR A 69 -5.37 4.98 -2.34
C THR A 69 -6.15 5.16 -3.64
N VAL A 70 -6.99 4.20 -3.98
CA VAL A 70 -7.86 4.21 -5.17
C VAL A 70 -9.33 4.41 -4.83
N TYR A 71 -9.70 4.22 -3.57
CA TYR A 71 -11.04 4.49 -3.06
C TYR A 71 -10.98 4.87 -1.58
N PHE A 72 -11.81 5.83 -1.19
CA PHE A 72 -12.02 6.23 0.19
C PHE A 72 -13.50 6.52 0.43
N SER A 73 -14.04 6.01 1.52
CA SER A 73 -15.33 6.44 2.06
C SER A 73 -15.36 6.27 3.57
N VAL A 74 -16.16 7.09 4.22
CA VAL A 74 -16.44 6.98 5.65
C VAL A 74 -17.89 7.36 5.91
N GLY A 75 -18.54 6.67 6.82
CA GLY A 75 -19.94 6.93 7.15
C GLY A 75 -20.34 6.33 8.48
N ILE A 76 -21.58 6.60 8.87
CA ILE A 76 -22.20 6.05 10.08
C ILE A 76 -23.12 4.88 9.74
N LEU A 77 -23.47 4.09 10.75
CA LEU A 77 -24.39 2.97 10.60
C LEU A 77 -25.71 3.42 9.97
N ALA A 78 -26.07 2.80 8.86
CA ALA A 78 -27.34 3.02 8.16
C ALA A 78 -28.47 2.26 8.88
N ARG A 79 -29.12 2.93 9.84
CA ARG A 79 -30.08 2.33 10.77
C ARG A 79 -31.34 1.76 10.12
N GLN A 80 -31.68 2.20 8.90
CA GLN A 80 -32.83 1.70 8.14
C GLN A 80 -32.66 0.26 7.62
N PHE A 81 -31.45 -0.29 7.66
CA PHE A 81 -31.20 -1.68 7.29
C PHE A 81 -31.07 -2.54 8.55
N ASP A 82 -32.07 -3.39 8.81
CA ASP A 82 -32.21 -4.19 10.03
C ASP A 82 -32.51 -5.66 9.81
N ARG A 83 -32.15 -6.19 8.62
CA ARG A 83 -32.27 -7.63 8.33
C ARG A 83 -31.40 -8.44 9.30
N GLU A 84 -31.77 -9.68 9.59
CA GLU A 84 -31.05 -10.60 10.48
C GLU A 84 -29.54 -10.67 10.19
N VAL A 85 -29.15 -10.58 8.92
CA VAL A 85 -27.75 -10.64 8.48
C VAL A 85 -27.00 -9.31 8.65
N ASN A 86 -27.69 -8.21 8.97
CA ASN A 86 -27.03 -6.92 9.17
C ASN A 86 -26.33 -6.86 10.53
N VAL A 87 -25.00 -6.79 10.52
CA VAL A 87 -24.23 -6.53 11.74
C VAL A 87 -24.36 -5.04 12.09
N ARG A 88 -24.82 -4.74 13.30
CA ARG A 88 -25.18 -3.38 13.73
C ARG A 88 -24.51 -2.95 15.04
N ASP A 89 -23.47 -3.65 15.46
CA ASP A 89 -22.70 -3.40 16.69
C ASP A 89 -21.51 -2.47 16.46
N TRP A 90 -21.68 -1.47 15.61
CA TRP A 90 -20.69 -0.46 15.26
C TRP A 90 -21.37 0.90 15.00
N ASP A 91 -20.60 1.98 15.01
CA ASP A 91 -21.08 3.35 14.87
C ASP A 91 -20.57 4.03 13.60
N VAL A 92 -19.29 3.87 13.28
CA VAL A 92 -18.61 4.49 12.12
C VAL A 92 -17.89 3.40 11.33
N ALA A 93 -18.00 3.47 10.02
CA ALA A 93 -17.26 2.59 9.10
C ALA A 93 -16.38 3.42 8.18
N LEU A 94 -15.13 2.98 8.03
CA LEU A 94 -14.14 3.49 7.09
C LEU A 94 -13.87 2.42 6.04
N HIS A 95 -13.89 2.80 4.77
CA HIS A 95 -13.53 1.91 3.68
C HIS A 95 -12.45 2.55 2.82
N LEU A 96 -11.34 1.85 2.66
CA LEU A 96 -10.24 2.22 1.79
C LEU A 96 -9.98 1.08 0.80
N VAL A 97 -9.53 1.42 -0.40
CA VAL A 97 -8.94 0.45 -1.31
C VAL A 97 -7.59 1.00 -1.75
N PHE A 98 -6.55 0.20 -1.61
CA PHE A 98 -5.20 0.53 -2.04
C PHE A 98 -4.86 -0.21 -3.34
N LYS A 99 -4.04 0.40 -4.19
CA LYS A 99 -3.62 -0.20 -5.46
C LYS A 99 -2.88 -1.53 -5.30
N ASN A 100 -2.23 -1.76 -4.15
CA ASN A 100 -1.54 -3.01 -3.80
C ASN A 100 -1.17 -3.01 -2.30
N LYS A 101 -0.62 -4.13 -1.82
CA LYS A 101 -0.16 -4.29 -0.44
C LYS A 101 0.89 -3.24 -0.03
N ALA A 102 1.83 -2.90 -0.92
CA ALA A 102 2.87 -1.91 -0.59
C ALA A 102 2.29 -0.52 -0.29
N ALA A 103 1.22 -0.10 -0.99
CA ALA A 103 0.53 1.14 -0.69
C ALA A 103 -0.21 1.08 0.66
N HIS A 104 -0.85 -0.06 0.96
CA HIS A 104 -1.47 -0.30 2.27
C HIS A 104 -0.43 -0.24 3.40
N ASP A 105 0.73 -0.91 3.25
CA ASP A 105 1.78 -0.91 4.27
C ASP A 105 2.32 0.50 4.53
N ARG A 106 2.54 1.30 3.48
CA ARG A 106 2.95 2.71 3.64
C ARG A 106 1.91 3.55 4.38
N TYR A 107 0.63 3.33 4.09
CA TYR A 107 -0.46 3.97 4.81
C TYR A 107 -0.42 3.65 6.30
N GLN A 108 -0.24 2.38 6.68
CA GLN A 108 -0.18 1.94 8.09
C GLN A 108 0.95 2.63 8.86
N GLU A 109 2.11 2.82 8.23
CA GLU A 109 3.29 3.44 8.84
C GLU A 109 3.31 4.97 8.75
N HIS A 110 2.38 5.57 8.02
CA HIS A 110 2.37 7.01 7.78
C HIS A 110 2.03 7.81 9.04
N GLU A 111 2.73 8.95 9.26
CA GLU A 111 2.54 9.79 10.44
C GLU A 111 1.10 10.31 10.61
N ARG A 112 0.39 10.60 9.50
CA ARG A 112 -1.02 10.98 9.55
C ARG A 112 -1.91 9.86 10.10
N HIS A 113 -1.64 8.59 9.74
CA HIS A 113 -2.37 7.44 10.27
C HIS A 113 -2.11 7.27 11.76
N LYS A 114 -0.85 7.36 12.19
CA LYS A 114 -0.48 7.28 13.61
C LYS A 114 -1.14 8.38 14.44
N LYS A 115 -1.16 9.60 13.90
CA LYS A 115 -1.83 10.75 14.55
C LYS A 115 -3.34 10.54 14.65
N PHE A 116 -3.98 10.00 13.63
CA PHE A 116 -5.39 9.62 13.69
C PHE A 116 -5.67 8.68 14.86
N ILE A 117 -4.86 7.63 15.03
CA ILE A 117 -4.99 6.67 16.11
C ILE A 117 -4.83 7.39 17.46
N GLU A 118 -3.78 8.19 17.63
CA GLU A 118 -3.50 8.92 18.86
C GLU A 118 -4.67 9.82 19.30
N GLU A 119 -5.25 10.58 18.38
CA GLU A 119 -6.33 11.54 18.66
C GLU A 119 -7.69 10.86 18.93
N ASN A 120 -7.92 9.61 18.50
CA ASN A 120 -9.25 9.02 18.53
C ASN A 120 -9.39 7.75 19.40
N LYS A 121 -8.28 7.04 19.66
CA LYS A 121 -8.30 5.72 20.32
C LYS A 121 -9.00 5.69 21.67
N ASP A 122 -8.98 6.79 22.43
CA ASP A 122 -9.53 6.83 23.77
C ASP A 122 -11.06 6.66 23.79
N ASN A 123 -11.76 7.04 22.72
CA ASN A 123 -13.20 6.83 22.57
C ASN A 123 -13.55 5.50 21.88
N TRP A 124 -12.60 4.69 21.48
CA TRP A 124 -12.91 3.39 20.87
C TRP A 124 -13.27 2.36 21.94
N LYS A 125 -14.46 1.79 21.81
CA LYS A 125 -14.89 0.62 22.56
C LYS A 125 -14.41 -0.66 21.92
N LYS A 126 -14.50 -0.71 20.56
CA LYS A 126 -14.08 -1.86 19.74
C LYS A 126 -13.72 -1.38 18.33
N VAL A 127 -12.65 -1.90 17.79
CA VAL A 127 -12.26 -1.70 16.38
C VAL A 127 -12.13 -3.07 15.71
N ARG A 128 -12.74 -3.21 14.53
CA ARG A 128 -12.62 -4.41 13.72
C ARG A 128 -12.12 -4.03 12.35
N VAL A 129 -11.11 -4.74 11.87
CA VAL A 129 -10.48 -4.52 10.57
C VAL A 129 -10.71 -5.77 9.71
N PHE A 130 -11.07 -5.55 8.46
CA PHE A 130 -11.25 -6.59 7.46
C PHE A 130 -10.46 -6.22 6.24
N ASP A 131 -9.40 -6.97 5.96
CA ASP A 131 -8.56 -6.82 4.79
C ASP A 131 -8.88 -7.91 3.79
N ALA A 132 -9.05 -7.55 2.52
CA ALA A 132 -9.33 -8.49 1.45
C ALA A 132 -8.56 -8.14 0.18
N GLU A 133 -8.11 -9.16 -0.54
CA GLU A 133 -7.65 -9.02 -1.92
C GLU A 133 -8.85 -8.84 -2.84
N VAL A 134 -8.85 -7.74 -3.62
CA VAL A 134 -9.95 -7.43 -4.54
C VAL A 134 -9.77 -8.20 -5.83
N SER A 135 -10.75 -9.03 -6.18
CA SER A 135 -10.88 -9.64 -7.51
C SER A 135 -11.64 -8.69 -8.46
N LYS A 136 -11.19 -8.64 -9.72
CA LYS A 136 -11.86 -7.92 -10.81
C LYS A 136 -12.56 -8.90 -11.72
#